data_cccedf8cd956bf7c6557bd71d5956587
#
_entry.id   cccedf8cd956bf7c6557bd71d5956587
#
_cell.length_a   1.000
_cell.length_b   1.000
_cell.length_c   1.000
_cell.angle_alpha   90.00
_cell.angle_beta   90.00
_cell.angle_gamma   90.00
#
_symmetry.space_group_name_H-M   'P 1'
#
loop_
_entity.id
_entity.type
_entity.pdbx_description
1 polymer ?
#
loop_
_entity_poly.entity_id
_entity_poly.type
_entity_poly.pdbx_seq_one_letter_code
_entity_poly.pdbx_strand_id
1 'polypeptide(L)'
;MKNKNYIIGSGSYLPKKILTNHDLSKKLNTSDEWITSRTGIKKRHIASDTELNSDLAFNAAKRAIKNSKIRASKIDLVIIATSTPDNTFPSTATKVQAKLGIKKGFAFDIQAACTGFIYALSIADNYLSNNQANFALVIGSEIFSRILDWKDRSTCVLFGDGAGAIVLGKQKKNIKSEIISTELYSDGRFYDLLYVDGGVALNQKAGYLRMNGKEVFKHAVTKLVKIIKFNMKKNNIKVNDIDWVIPHQANKRIMDLTAKKLQIPSKKILMTIENHANTSSASIPLTLDFALSKKMIKRNQLILLQAIGGGLTWGCSLLKF
;
A
#
# COMPACT_ATOMS: atom_id res chain seq x y z
N MET A 1 -10.59 1.44 -28.45
CA MET A 1 -9.99 0.56 -27.43
C MET A 1 -9.42 1.40 -26.31
N LYS A 2 -9.62 1.03 -25.05
CA LYS A 2 -9.04 1.74 -23.90
C LYS A 2 -7.51 1.59 -23.95
N ASN A 3 -6.76 2.68 -23.78
CA ASN A 3 -5.30 2.61 -23.68
C ASN A 3 -4.92 1.73 -22.49
N LYS A 4 -3.99 0.81 -22.71
CA LYS A 4 -3.43 -0.02 -21.65
C LYS A 4 -2.27 0.69 -20.98
N ASN A 5 -2.16 0.59 -19.68
CA ASN A 5 -1.11 1.20 -18.89
C ASN A 5 -0.35 0.12 -18.12
N TYR A 6 0.91 0.36 -17.80
CA TYR A 6 1.75 -0.60 -17.11
C TYR A 6 2.76 0.06 -16.18
N ILE A 7 3.31 -0.72 -15.25
CA ILE A 7 4.36 -0.29 -14.34
C ILE A 7 5.70 -0.27 -15.07
N ILE A 8 6.35 0.90 -15.12
CA ILE A 8 7.64 1.12 -15.79
C ILE A 8 8.80 1.27 -14.81
N GLY A 9 8.53 1.54 -13.54
CA GLY A 9 9.53 1.63 -12.49
C GLY A 9 8.90 1.57 -11.12
N SER A 10 9.66 1.11 -10.14
CA SER A 10 9.29 1.05 -8.74
C SER A 10 10.41 1.58 -7.85
N GLY A 11 10.08 1.98 -6.64
CA GLY A 11 11.03 2.42 -5.63
C GLY A 11 10.40 2.39 -4.25
N SER A 12 11.23 2.24 -3.24
CA SER A 12 10.77 2.17 -1.86
C SER A 12 11.71 2.91 -0.91
N TYR A 13 11.19 3.28 0.24
CA TYR A 13 11.96 3.84 1.34
C TYR A 13 11.42 3.34 2.68
N LEU A 14 12.32 2.93 3.54
CA LEU A 14 12.06 2.60 4.93
C LEU A 14 12.94 3.48 5.82
N PRO A 15 12.39 4.12 6.86
CA PRO A 15 13.18 4.85 7.85
C PRO A 15 14.32 4.03 8.43
N LYS A 16 15.42 4.67 8.84
CA LYS A 16 16.61 3.96 9.34
C LYS A 16 16.41 3.33 10.72
N LYS A 17 15.60 3.98 11.59
CA LYS A 17 15.35 3.50 12.95
C LYS A 17 14.50 2.23 12.91
N ILE A 18 15.01 1.18 13.53
CA ILE A 18 14.32 -0.10 13.68
C ILE A 18 13.86 -0.25 15.13
N LEU A 19 12.62 -0.68 15.30
CA LEU A 19 12.04 -1.06 16.58
C LEU A 19 11.70 -2.55 16.53
N THR A 20 12.34 -3.37 17.35
CA THR A 20 12.12 -4.81 17.42
C THR A 20 11.01 -5.17 18.39
N ASN A 21 10.53 -6.41 18.33
CA ASN A 21 9.59 -6.92 19.33
C ASN A 21 10.21 -6.94 20.73
N HIS A 22 11.52 -7.23 20.83
CA HIS A 22 12.26 -7.18 22.10
C HIS A 22 12.26 -5.76 22.71
N ASP A 23 12.38 -4.70 21.86
CA ASP A 23 12.31 -3.32 22.37
C ASP A 23 10.93 -2.98 22.88
N LEU A 24 9.86 -3.50 22.22
CA LEU A 24 8.47 -3.33 22.69
C LEU A 24 8.21 -4.08 23.99
N SER A 25 8.75 -5.28 24.19
CA SER A 25 8.56 -6.06 25.41
C SER A 25 9.16 -5.42 26.68
N LYS A 26 10.11 -4.48 26.52
CA LYS A 26 10.65 -3.71 27.63
C LYS A 26 9.64 -2.67 28.18
N LYS A 27 8.62 -2.30 27.37
CA LYS A 27 7.68 -1.21 27.69
C LYS A 27 6.23 -1.67 27.79
N LEU A 28 5.92 -2.85 27.25
CA LEU A 28 4.58 -3.42 27.16
C LEU A 28 4.56 -4.85 27.71
N ASN A 29 3.44 -5.27 28.28
CA ASN A 29 3.24 -6.65 28.68
C ASN A 29 3.05 -7.55 27.44
N THR A 30 4.15 -7.89 26.75
CA THR A 30 4.20 -8.70 25.54
C THR A 30 5.55 -9.42 25.42
N SER A 31 5.70 -10.29 24.40
CA SER A 31 6.97 -10.95 24.06
C SER A 31 7.17 -11.02 22.56
N ASP A 32 8.39 -11.24 22.11
CA ASP A 32 8.69 -11.48 20.68
C ASP A 32 7.88 -12.67 20.13
N GLU A 33 7.82 -13.75 20.88
CA GLU A 33 7.06 -14.94 20.53
C GLU A 33 5.56 -14.65 20.37
N TRP A 34 4.98 -13.89 21.33
CA TRP A 34 3.57 -13.51 21.28
C TRP A 34 3.25 -12.68 20.05
N ILE A 35 4.07 -11.67 19.74
CA ILE A 35 3.87 -10.80 18.57
C ILE A 35 4.06 -11.61 17.28
N THR A 36 5.16 -12.35 17.15
CA THR A 36 5.52 -13.10 15.94
C THR A 36 4.48 -14.17 15.61
N SER A 37 4.05 -14.97 16.59
CA SER A 37 3.07 -16.04 16.37
C SER A 37 1.70 -15.50 15.93
N ARG A 38 1.30 -14.32 16.40
CA ARG A 38 -0.01 -13.72 16.12
C ARG A 38 -0.03 -12.85 14.86
N THR A 39 1.09 -12.27 14.48
CA THR A 39 1.14 -11.24 13.43
C THR A 39 2.10 -11.58 12.30
N GLY A 40 3.12 -12.38 12.56
CA GLY A 40 4.25 -12.61 11.67
C GLY A 40 5.31 -11.50 11.70
N ILE A 41 5.15 -10.46 12.55
CA ILE A 41 6.03 -9.29 12.61
C ILE A 41 7.17 -9.55 13.59
N LYS A 42 8.42 -9.28 13.17
CA LYS A 42 9.61 -9.30 14.04
C LYS A 42 10.14 -7.89 14.33
N LYS A 43 10.03 -6.98 13.38
CA LYS A 43 10.50 -5.61 13.52
C LYS A 43 9.68 -4.64 12.66
N ARG A 44 9.80 -3.35 12.96
CA ARG A 44 9.22 -2.24 12.20
C ARG A 44 10.21 -1.10 12.07
N HIS A 45 10.06 -0.36 10.99
CA HIS A 45 10.79 0.88 10.77
C HIS A 45 9.96 2.04 11.31
N ILE A 46 10.62 2.99 11.95
CA ILE A 46 9.99 4.16 12.59
C ILE A 46 10.69 5.42 12.07
N ALA A 47 9.92 6.35 11.54
CA ALA A 47 10.41 7.65 11.12
C ALA A 47 11.02 8.40 12.31
N SER A 48 12.13 9.10 12.08
CA SER A 48 12.68 10.02 13.09
C SER A 48 11.76 11.22 13.29
N ASP A 49 11.95 11.95 14.37
CA ASP A 49 11.10 13.11 14.69
C ASP A 49 11.16 14.20 13.62
N THR A 50 12.27 14.27 12.87
CA THR A 50 12.50 15.24 11.80
C THR A 50 12.05 14.74 10.42
N GLU A 51 11.80 13.44 10.22
CA GLU A 51 11.29 12.92 8.96
C GLU A 51 9.79 13.17 8.83
N LEU A 52 9.39 13.78 7.73
CA LEU A 52 7.99 13.99 7.36
C LEU A 52 7.53 12.89 6.37
N ASN A 53 6.22 12.72 6.26
CA ASN A 53 5.67 11.75 5.30
C ASN A 53 6.07 12.10 3.86
N SER A 54 6.16 13.39 3.53
CA SER A 54 6.69 13.85 2.25
C SER A 54 8.15 13.48 2.01
N ASP A 55 8.97 13.28 3.05
CA ASP A 55 10.35 12.84 2.91
C ASP A 55 10.43 11.36 2.55
N LEU A 56 9.62 10.53 3.20
CA LEU A 56 9.50 9.11 2.89
C LEU A 56 9.02 8.94 1.44
N ALA A 57 7.92 9.63 1.10
CA ALA A 57 7.33 9.61 -0.24
C ALA A 57 8.33 10.09 -1.31
N PHE A 58 9.04 11.20 -1.08
CA PHE A 58 10.07 11.72 -1.98
C PHE A 58 11.19 10.71 -2.25
N ASN A 59 11.70 10.06 -1.20
CA ASN A 59 12.78 9.09 -1.34
C ASN A 59 12.33 7.85 -2.14
N ALA A 60 11.14 7.34 -1.91
CA ALA A 60 10.55 6.25 -2.69
C ALA A 60 10.33 6.67 -4.15
N ALA A 61 9.74 7.84 -4.38
CA ALA A 61 9.48 8.42 -5.68
C ALA A 61 10.75 8.63 -6.51
N LYS A 62 11.80 9.20 -5.91
CA LYS A 62 13.10 9.41 -6.57
C LYS A 62 13.68 8.09 -7.08
N ARG A 63 13.58 7.02 -6.31
CA ARG A 63 14.03 5.68 -6.74
C ARG A 63 13.14 5.13 -7.86
N ALA A 64 11.82 5.26 -7.76
CA ALA A 64 10.88 4.80 -8.79
C ALA A 64 11.13 5.51 -10.14
N ILE A 65 11.33 6.83 -10.13
CA ILE A 65 11.67 7.63 -11.31
C ILE A 65 13.01 7.17 -11.90
N LYS A 66 14.04 7.00 -11.06
CA LYS A 66 15.35 6.50 -11.51
C LYS A 66 15.22 5.14 -12.22
N ASN A 67 14.49 4.21 -11.62
CA ASN A 67 14.30 2.86 -12.14
C ASN A 67 13.42 2.82 -13.40
N SER A 68 12.50 3.77 -13.56
CA SER A 68 11.70 3.93 -14.78
C SER A 68 12.48 4.46 -15.99
N LYS A 69 13.66 5.03 -15.76
CA LYS A 69 14.48 5.73 -16.77
C LYS A 69 13.77 6.93 -17.43
N ILE A 70 12.72 7.44 -16.80
CA ILE A 70 11.99 8.63 -17.26
C ILE A 70 12.49 9.85 -16.47
N ARG A 71 12.63 10.99 -17.14
CA ARG A 71 12.93 12.25 -16.45
C ARG A 71 11.72 12.71 -15.62
N ALA A 72 11.96 13.23 -14.42
CA ALA A 72 10.90 13.73 -13.54
C ALA A 72 9.98 14.75 -14.25
N SER A 73 10.55 15.59 -15.14
CA SER A 73 9.80 16.58 -15.93
C SER A 73 8.77 16.00 -16.90
N LYS A 74 8.73 14.66 -17.08
CA LYS A 74 7.74 13.95 -17.90
C LYS A 74 6.56 13.40 -17.09
N ILE A 75 6.64 13.46 -15.77
CA ILE A 75 5.53 13.04 -14.90
C ILE A 75 4.44 14.12 -14.97
N ASP A 76 3.24 13.71 -15.36
CA ASP A 76 2.09 14.60 -15.49
C ASP A 76 1.19 14.56 -14.25
N LEU A 77 1.23 13.45 -13.50
CA LEU A 77 0.35 13.20 -12.36
C LEU A 77 1.14 12.62 -11.18
N VAL A 78 0.97 13.20 -9.99
CA VAL A 78 1.48 12.66 -8.73
C VAL A 78 0.30 12.39 -7.79
N ILE A 79 0.10 11.14 -7.40
CA ILE A 79 -0.92 10.74 -6.43
C ILE A 79 -0.24 10.10 -5.23
N ILE A 80 -0.56 10.58 -4.03
CA ILE A 80 -0.13 9.95 -2.79
C ILE A 80 -1.35 9.39 -2.05
N ALA A 81 -1.32 8.09 -1.79
CA ALA A 81 -2.24 7.46 -0.85
C ALA A 81 -1.65 7.55 0.55
N THR A 82 -2.32 8.26 1.44
CA THR A 82 -1.89 8.43 2.83
C THR A 82 -3.04 8.73 3.77
N SER A 83 -2.94 8.25 5.01
CA SER A 83 -3.78 8.62 6.15
C SER A 83 -3.01 9.48 7.16
N THR A 84 -1.74 9.75 6.89
CA THR A 84 -0.82 10.50 7.76
C THR A 84 -0.10 11.60 6.98
N PRO A 85 -0.85 12.54 6.35
CA PRO A 85 -0.24 13.62 5.57
C PRO A 85 0.59 14.55 6.46
N ASP A 86 1.51 15.33 5.87
CA ASP A 86 2.29 16.32 6.60
C ASP A 86 1.40 17.40 7.21
N ASN A 87 0.42 17.86 6.46
CA ASN A 87 -0.53 18.90 6.84
C ASN A 87 -1.96 18.48 6.43
N THR A 88 -2.97 19.08 7.02
CA THR A 88 -4.36 18.94 6.58
C THR A 88 -4.50 19.44 5.13
N PHE A 89 -3.85 20.54 4.79
CA PHE A 89 -3.63 21.10 3.47
C PHE A 89 -2.38 22.00 3.50
N PRO A 90 -1.66 22.26 2.40
CA PRO A 90 -1.78 21.60 1.09
C PRO A 90 -1.46 20.10 1.15
N SER A 91 -1.80 19.37 0.06
CA SER A 91 -1.55 17.94 -0.03
C SER A 91 -0.06 17.60 0.05
N THR A 92 0.27 16.44 0.61
CA THR A 92 1.64 15.89 0.65
C THR A 92 2.18 15.69 -0.77
N ALA A 93 1.30 15.35 -1.72
CA ALA A 93 1.67 15.14 -3.13
C ALA A 93 2.21 16.42 -3.79
N THR A 94 1.64 17.60 -3.50
CA THR A 94 2.15 18.87 -4.06
C THR A 94 3.53 19.21 -3.51
N LYS A 95 3.80 18.88 -2.25
CA LYS A 95 5.13 19.05 -1.64
C LYS A 95 6.16 18.10 -2.28
N VAL A 96 5.78 16.84 -2.52
CA VAL A 96 6.64 15.87 -3.22
C VAL A 96 6.86 16.27 -4.67
N GLN A 97 5.83 16.76 -5.37
CA GLN A 97 5.94 17.31 -6.72
C GLN A 97 7.01 18.42 -6.78
N ALA A 98 6.96 19.37 -5.85
CA ALA A 98 7.95 20.46 -5.74
C ALA A 98 9.37 19.94 -5.46
N LYS A 99 9.53 19.01 -4.49
CA LYS A 99 10.83 18.39 -4.17
C LYS A 99 11.45 17.63 -5.36
N LEU A 100 10.63 17.05 -6.23
CA LEU A 100 11.04 16.34 -7.43
C LEU A 100 11.35 17.29 -8.61
N GLY A 101 11.08 18.60 -8.48
CA GLY A 101 11.25 19.58 -9.54
C GLY A 101 10.25 19.42 -10.70
N ILE A 102 9.09 18.81 -10.44
CA ILE A 102 8.03 18.64 -11.45
C ILE A 102 7.23 19.92 -11.54
N LYS A 103 7.45 20.70 -12.60
CA LYS A 103 6.84 22.03 -12.81
C LYS A 103 5.52 22.00 -13.57
N LYS A 104 5.17 20.89 -14.20
CA LYS A 104 3.94 20.71 -15.00
C LYS A 104 3.13 19.54 -14.42
N GLY A 105 1.86 19.48 -14.77
CA GLY A 105 0.96 18.46 -14.30
C GLY A 105 0.28 18.83 -12.97
N PHE A 106 -0.33 17.86 -12.33
CA PHE A 106 -1.13 18.05 -11.13
C PHE A 106 -0.83 16.98 -10.08
N ALA A 107 -1.10 17.33 -8.81
CA ALA A 107 -0.78 16.48 -7.67
C ALA A 107 -1.86 16.57 -6.60
N PHE A 108 -2.22 15.45 -5.99
CA PHE A 108 -3.18 15.38 -4.89
C PHE A 108 -3.00 14.12 -4.05
N ASP A 109 -3.47 14.21 -2.80
CA ASP A 109 -3.53 13.05 -1.91
C ASP A 109 -4.90 12.38 -2.01
N ILE A 110 -4.93 11.07 -1.76
CA ILE A 110 -6.17 10.31 -1.54
C ILE A 110 -6.11 9.57 -0.22
N GLN A 111 -7.28 9.36 0.38
CA GLN A 111 -7.40 8.58 1.60
C GLN A 111 -8.39 7.43 1.40
N ALA A 112 -7.91 6.21 1.57
CA ALA A 112 -8.69 4.99 1.69
C ALA A 112 -7.93 3.99 2.61
N ALA A 113 -7.26 4.51 3.63
CA ALA A 113 -6.45 3.76 4.59
C ALA A 113 -5.55 2.73 3.89
N CYS A 114 -5.50 1.50 4.39
CA CYS A 114 -4.64 0.44 3.84
C CYS A 114 -4.96 0.06 2.38
N THR A 115 -6.15 0.41 1.87
CA THR A 115 -6.54 0.18 0.46
C THR A 115 -6.08 1.33 -0.45
N GLY A 116 -5.60 2.42 0.13
CA GLY A 116 -5.28 3.66 -0.57
C GLY A 116 -4.42 3.49 -1.81
N PHE A 117 -3.39 2.62 -1.77
CA PHE A 117 -2.56 2.39 -2.95
C PHE A 117 -3.33 1.78 -4.13
N ILE A 118 -4.26 0.85 -3.90
CA ILE A 118 -5.08 0.25 -4.98
C ILE A 118 -6.05 1.30 -5.54
N TYR A 119 -6.62 2.16 -4.68
CA TYR A 119 -7.45 3.29 -5.13
C TYR A 119 -6.62 4.27 -5.98
N ALA A 120 -5.43 4.65 -5.52
CA ALA A 120 -4.52 5.53 -6.26
C ALA A 120 -4.11 4.94 -7.62
N LEU A 121 -3.82 3.63 -7.65
CA LEU A 121 -3.51 2.89 -8.87
C LEU A 121 -4.67 2.96 -9.87
N SER A 122 -5.90 2.72 -9.42
CA SER A 122 -7.12 2.79 -10.25
C SER A 122 -7.35 4.20 -10.81
N ILE A 123 -7.18 5.21 -9.97
CA ILE A 123 -7.34 6.62 -10.39
C ILE A 123 -6.30 6.97 -11.44
N ALA A 124 -5.03 6.65 -11.20
CA ALA A 124 -3.94 6.91 -12.15
C ALA A 124 -4.15 6.17 -13.48
N ASP A 125 -4.55 4.89 -13.43
CA ASP A 125 -4.88 4.11 -14.63
C ASP A 125 -5.99 4.76 -15.46
N ASN A 126 -7.01 5.32 -14.81
CA ASN A 126 -8.09 6.03 -15.51
C ASN A 126 -7.60 7.33 -16.15
N TYR A 127 -6.79 8.15 -15.48
CA TYR A 127 -6.23 9.37 -16.08
C TYR A 127 -5.36 9.07 -17.32
N LEU A 128 -4.53 8.04 -17.25
CA LEU A 128 -3.71 7.63 -18.38
C LEU A 128 -4.55 7.05 -19.53
N SER A 129 -5.55 6.22 -19.20
CA SER A 129 -6.43 5.58 -20.19
C SER A 129 -7.25 6.61 -20.99
N ASN A 130 -7.64 7.70 -20.34
CA ASN A 130 -8.40 8.79 -20.93
C ASN A 130 -7.53 9.90 -21.54
N ASN A 131 -6.21 9.68 -21.70
CA ASN A 131 -5.25 10.63 -22.27
C ASN A 131 -5.11 11.96 -21.49
N GLN A 132 -5.52 12.00 -20.22
CA GLN A 132 -5.35 13.17 -19.34
C GLN A 132 -3.98 13.25 -18.71
N ALA A 133 -3.21 12.15 -18.73
CA ALA A 133 -1.81 12.07 -18.35
C ALA A 133 -1.10 11.03 -19.22
N ASN A 134 0.23 11.13 -19.37
CA ASN A 134 1.06 10.13 -20.05
C ASN A 134 1.87 9.30 -19.07
N PHE A 135 2.31 9.93 -17.99
CA PHE A 135 3.04 9.28 -16.91
C PHE A 135 2.47 9.71 -15.56
N ALA A 136 2.20 8.74 -14.72
CA ALA A 136 1.75 8.97 -13.34
C ALA A 136 2.73 8.37 -12.35
N LEU A 137 2.99 9.09 -11.28
CA LEU A 137 3.71 8.65 -10.10
C LEU A 137 2.68 8.33 -9.03
N VAL A 138 2.56 7.06 -8.64
CA VAL A 138 1.61 6.57 -7.65
C VAL A 138 2.39 6.11 -6.42
N ILE A 139 2.09 6.69 -5.28
CA ILE A 139 2.83 6.50 -4.03
C ILE A 139 1.88 6.06 -2.93
N GLY A 140 2.28 5.08 -2.12
CA GLY A 140 1.72 4.82 -0.80
C GLY A 140 2.76 5.22 0.24
N SER A 141 2.42 6.09 1.18
CA SER A 141 3.38 6.60 2.17
C SER A 141 2.71 6.88 3.50
N GLU A 142 3.30 6.38 4.59
CA GLU A 142 2.69 6.46 5.92
C GLU A 142 3.72 6.63 7.03
N ILE A 143 3.35 7.43 8.04
CA ILE A 143 4.01 7.50 9.35
C ILE A 143 2.98 7.13 10.43
N PHE A 144 2.58 5.86 10.46
CA PHE A 144 1.58 5.36 11.41
C PHE A 144 2.06 5.43 12.86
N SER A 145 3.37 5.39 13.09
CA SER A 145 3.96 5.52 14.43
C SER A 145 3.51 6.77 15.19
N ARG A 146 3.07 7.82 14.48
CA ARG A 146 2.61 9.09 15.07
C ARG A 146 1.14 9.11 15.50
N ILE A 147 0.36 8.12 15.05
CA ILE A 147 -1.05 7.96 15.42
C ILE A 147 -1.29 6.70 16.25
N LEU A 148 -0.22 6.04 16.74
CA LEU A 148 -0.34 4.89 17.65
C LEU A 148 -0.38 5.34 19.10
N ASP A 149 -1.31 4.76 19.84
CA ASP A 149 -1.24 4.76 21.29
C ASP A 149 -0.21 3.69 21.72
N TRP A 150 1.00 4.11 22.04
CA TRP A 150 2.10 3.23 22.43
C TRP A 150 1.86 2.45 23.73
N LYS A 151 0.75 2.73 24.45
CA LYS A 151 0.27 1.96 25.60
C LYS A 151 -0.72 0.86 25.19
N ASP A 152 -1.33 0.97 24.01
CA ASP A 152 -2.26 -0.03 23.49
C ASP A 152 -1.53 -1.14 22.73
N ARG A 153 -1.23 -2.24 23.45
CA ARG A 153 -0.59 -3.42 22.87
C ARG A 153 -1.37 -4.04 21.69
N SER A 154 -2.67 -3.82 21.60
CA SER A 154 -3.49 -4.42 20.54
C SER A 154 -3.23 -3.81 19.17
N THR A 155 -2.72 -2.59 19.12
CA THR A 155 -2.48 -1.84 17.89
C THR A 155 -1.01 -1.52 17.66
N CYS A 156 -0.27 -1.01 18.66
CA CYS A 156 1.08 -0.49 18.47
C CYS A 156 2.12 -1.54 18.03
N VAL A 157 1.87 -2.83 18.29
CA VAL A 157 2.75 -3.92 17.84
C VAL A 157 2.60 -4.25 16.35
N LEU A 158 1.58 -3.71 15.68
CA LEU A 158 1.24 -4.09 14.30
C LEU A 158 1.89 -3.19 13.26
N PHE A 159 2.00 -1.89 13.52
CA PHE A 159 2.27 -0.91 12.49
C PHE A 159 3.73 -0.45 12.45
N GLY A 160 4.13 0.03 11.28
CA GLY A 160 5.41 0.68 11.01
C GLY A 160 5.25 1.75 9.95
N ASP A 161 6.35 2.45 9.66
CA ASP A 161 6.43 3.57 8.74
C ASP A 161 7.17 3.17 7.47
N GLY A 162 6.81 3.81 6.35
CA GLY A 162 7.48 3.59 5.09
C GLY A 162 6.74 4.16 3.89
N ALA A 163 7.41 4.14 2.75
CA ALA A 163 6.85 4.56 1.48
C ALA A 163 7.24 3.61 0.35
N GLY A 164 6.30 3.37 -0.55
CA GLY A 164 6.56 2.70 -1.81
C GLY A 164 5.94 3.48 -2.96
N ALA A 165 6.59 3.48 -4.11
CA ALA A 165 6.18 4.24 -5.28
C ALA A 165 6.31 3.42 -6.56
N ILE A 166 5.43 3.68 -7.51
CA ILE A 166 5.54 3.18 -8.88
C ILE A 166 5.38 4.32 -9.88
N VAL A 167 6.01 4.19 -11.03
CA VAL A 167 5.73 5.02 -12.19
C VAL A 167 4.90 4.19 -13.17
N LEU A 168 3.73 4.73 -13.55
CA LEU A 168 2.88 4.19 -14.62
C LEU A 168 3.13 4.94 -15.92
N GLY A 169 3.06 4.21 -17.02
CA GLY A 169 3.09 4.78 -18.36
C GLY A 169 2.15 4.03 -19.31
N LYS A 170 1.80 4.68 -20.42
CA LYS A 170 1.00 4.04 -21.47
C LYS A 170 1.78 2.90 -22.12
N GLN A 171 1.08 1.81 -22.41
CA GLN A 171 1.67 0.63 -23.04
C GLN A 171 2.19 0.95 -24.45
N LYS A 172 3.41 0.52 -24.72
CA LYS A 172 4.01 0.57 -26.08
C LYS A 172 3.65 -0.70 -26.86
N LYS A 173 3.60 -0.62 -28.19
CA LYS A 173 3.17 -1.72 -29.09
C LYS A 173 3.81 -3.09 -28.81
N ASN A 174 5.04 -3.13 -28.35
CA ASN A 174 5.80 -4.38 -28.13
C ASN A 174 5.85 -4.83 -26.66
N ILE A 175 5.10 -4.18 -25.75
CA ILE A 175 5.10 -4.50 -24.33
C ILE A 175 3.78 -5.20 -23.99
N LYS A 176 3.88 -6.42 -23.42
CA LYS A 176 2.72 -7.20 -22.98
C LYS A 176 2.29 -6.92 -21.54
N SER A 177 3.00 -6.02 -20.82
CA SER A 177 2.65 -5.62 -19.46
C SER A 177 1.44 -4.69 -19.46
N GLU A 178 0.50 -4.87 -18.54
CA GLU A 178 -0.71 -4.04 -18.44
C GLU A 178 -1.38 -4.15 -17.07
N ILE A 179 -2.12 -3.13 -16.68
CA ILE A 179 -3.15 -3.23 -15.66
C ILE A 179 -4.39 -3.81 -16.33
N ILE A 180 -4.76 -5.04 -15.96
CA ILE A 180 -5.88 -5.77 -16.59
C ILE A 180 -7.21 -5.25 -16.05
N SER A 181 -7.33 -5.19 -14.72
CA SER A 181 -8.54 -4.72 -14.04
C SER A 181 -8.27 -4.32 -12.60
N THR A 182 -9.06 -3.38 -12.10
CA THR A 182 -9.09 -3.01 -10.68
C THR A 182 -10.54 -2.97 -10.22
N GLU A 183 -10.81 -3.62 -9.09
CA GLU A 183 -12.11 -3.62 -8.42
C GLU A 183 -11.99 -2.95 -7.06
N LEU A 184 -12.87 -1.99 -6.77
CA LEU A 184 -12.89 -1.20 -5.55
C LEU A 184 -14.26 -1.23 -4.92
N TYR A 185 -14.32 -1.35 -3.59
CA TYR A 185 -15.54 -1.34 -2.81
C TYR A 185 -15.34 -0.65 -1.47
N SER A 186 -16.42 -0.12 -0.92
CA SER A 186 -16.48 0.39 0.45
C SER A 186 -17.82 0.03 1.10
N ASP A 187 -17.84 0.04 2.44
CA ASP A 187 -19.05 -0.15 3.22
C ASP A 187 -18.94 0.63 4.54
N GLY A 188 -19.56 1.81 4.55
CA GLY A 188 -19.50 2.75 5.68
C GLY A 188 -20.18 2.26 6.96
N ARG A 189 -20.98 1.19 6.90
CA ARG A 189 -21.58 0.57 8.12
C ARG A 189 -20.52 0.01 9.07
N PHE A 190 -19.30 -0.17 8.62
CA PHE A 190 -18.17 -0.69 9.40
C PHE A 190 -17.16 0.40 9.76
N TYR A 191 -17.56 1.67 9.70
CA TYR A 191 -16.69 2.81 9.96
C TYR A 191 -15.94 2.69 11.30
N ASP A 192 -16.63 2.33 12.36
CA ASP A 192 -16.08 2.29 13.72
C ASP A 192 -15.22 1.05 14.03
N LEU A 193 -14.97 0.16 13.05
CA LEU A 193 -14.14 -1.02 13.27
C LEU A 193 -12.63 -0.72 13.22
N LEU A 194 -12.24 0.31 12.47
CA LEU A 194 -10.84 0.73 12.31
C LEU A 194 -10.80 2.20 11.91
N TYR A 195 -10.45 3.08 12.84
CA TYR A 195 -10.46 4.53 12.67
C TYR A 195 -9.41 5.20 13.54
N VAL A 196 -9.21 6.49 13.36
CA VAL A 196 -8.44 7.36 14.26
C VAL A 196 -9.42 8.25 15.02
N ASP A 197 -9.32 8.30 16.37
CA ASP A 197 -10.25 9.00 17.25
C ASP A 197 -10.00 10.52 17.32
N GLY A 198 -9.37 11.08 16.29
CA GLY A 198 -9.06 12.50 16.17
C GLY A 198 -9.31 13.01 14.75
N GLY A 199 -9.40 14.32 14.64
CA GLY A 199 -9.58 15.03 13.38
C GLY A 199 -9.88 16.51 13.60
N VAL A 200 -9.59 17.34 12.57
CA VAL A 200 -9.74 18.80 12.66
C VAL A 200 -11.18 19.19 13.04
N ALA A 201 -12.17 18.58 12.42
CA ALA A 201 -13.59 18.88 12.66
C ALA A 201 -14.13 18.17 13.92
N LEU A 202 -13.53 17.02 14.30
CA LEU A 202 -14.04 16.23 15.42
C LEU A 202 -13.62 16.83 16.78
N ASN A 203 -12.31 17.04 16.97
CA ASN A 203 -11.76 17.45 18.27
C ASN A 203 -10.44 18.23 18.17
N GLN A 204 -10.01 18.63 16.98
CA GLN A 204 -8.78 19.39 16.70
C GLN A 204 -7.48 18.68 17.15
N LYS A 205 -7.52 17.34 17.30
CA LYS A 205 -6.38 16.51 17.69
C LYS A 205 -6.03 15.55 16.57
N ALA A 206 -4.78 15.11 16.50
CA ALA A 206 -4.38 14.03 15.59
C ALA A 206 -5.10 12.71 15.91
N GLY A 207 -5.34 12.44 17.19
CA GLY A 207 -5.97 11.23 17.69
C GLY A 207 -5.08 9.99 17.65
N TYR A 208 -5.66 8.89 18.09
CA TYR A 208 -5.01 7.57 18.08
C TYR A 208 -5.81 6.57 17.25
N LEU A 209 -5.10 5.65 16.63
CA LEU A 209 -5.70 4.54 15.91
C LEU A 209 -6.44 3.60 16.90
N ARG A 210 -7.70 3.32 16.58
CA ARG A 210 -8.56 2.39 17.31
C ARG A 210 -9.01 1.27 16.38
N MET A 211 -9.02 0.03 16.89
CA MET A 211 -9.32 -1.13 16.07
C MET A 211 -10.05 -2.23 16.85
N ASN A 212 -11.17 -2.69 16.31
CA ASN A 212 -11.76 -3.97 16.70
C ASN A 212 -11.12 -5.11 15.87
N GLY A 213 -9.97 -5.59 16.30
CA GLY A 213 -9.17 -6.54 15.54
C GLY A 213 -9.89 -7.85 15.18
N LYS A 214 -10.82 -8.33 16.02
CA LYS A 214 -11.60 -9.56 15.78
C LYS A 214 -12.56 -9.38 14.60
N GLU A 215 -13.31 -8.29 14.60
CA GLU A 215 -14.28 -8.03 13.53
C GLU A 215 -13.57 -7.63 12.23
N VAL A 216 -12.50 -6.80 12.31
CA VAL A 216 -11.66 -6.50 11.15
C VAL A 216 -11.12 -7.78 10.49
N PHE A 217 -10.62 -8.74 11.28
CA PHE A 217 -10.13 -10.02 10.77
C PHE A 217 -11.20 -10.80 10.00
N LYS A 218 -12.39 -10.93 10.59
CA LYS A 218 -13.54 -11.66 10.02
C LYS A 218 -14.00 -11.06 8.69
N HIS A 219 -14.15 -9.73 8.66
CA HIS A 219 -14.55 -9.01 7.47
C HIS A 219 -13.45 -9.03 6.39
N ALA A 220 -12.18 -8.91 6.79
CA ALA A 220 -11.05 -8.93 5.87
C ALA A 220 -11.02 -10.21 5.03
N VAL A 221 -11.00 -11.37 5.66
CA VAL A 221 -10.93 -12.66 4.94
C VAL A 221 -12.14 -12.85 4.01
N THR A 222 -13.35 -12.52 4.50
CA THR A 222 -14.58 -12.72 3.72
C THR A 222 -14.64 -11.80 2.49
N LYS A 223 -14.38 -10.49 2.70
CA LYS A 223 -14.44 -9.50 1.62
C LYS A 223 -13.35 -9.72 0.58
N LEU A 224 -12.12 -10.03 1.01
CA LEU A 224 -10.99 -10.29 0.10
C LEU A 224 -11.23 -11.54 -0.75
N VAL A 225 -11.68 -12.64 -0.17
CA VAL A 225 -12.00 -13.85 -0.95
C VAL A 225 -13.08 -13.58 -1.98
N LYS A 226 -14.14 -12.83 -1.62
CA LYS A 226 -15.24 -12.51 -2.52
C LYS A 226 -14.77 -11.65 -3.71
N ILE A 227 -14.04 -10.57 -3.45
CA ILE A 227 -13.59 -9.64 -4.51
C ILE A 227 -12.59 -10.30 -5.46
N ILE A 228 -11.67 -11.13 -4.94
CA ILE A 228 -10.68 -11.83 -5.75
C ILE A 228 -11.37 -12.83 -6.68
N LYS A 229 -12.29 -13.66 -6.15
CA LYS A 229 -13.06 -14.60 -6.98
C LYS A 229 -13.86 -13.87 -8.07
N PHE A 230 -14.48 -12.73 -7.73
CA PHE A 230 -15.21 -11.90 -8.69
C PHE A 230 -14.28 -11.38 -9.79
N ASN A 231 -13.13 -10.79 -9.43
CA ASN A 231 -12.17 -10.24 -10.39
C ASN A 231 -11.60 -11.32 -11.32
N MET A 232 -11.22 -12.46 -10.76
CA MET A 232 -10.74 -13.61 -11.54
C MET A 232 -11.80 -14.12 -12.54
N LYS A 233 -13.05 -14.29 -12.08
CA LYS A 233 -14.17 -14.72 -12.96
C LYS A 233 -14.42 -13.72 -14.08
N LYS A 234 -14.45 -12.41 -13.76
CA LYS A 234 -14.67 -11.32 -14.74
C LYS A 234 -13.63 -11.32 -15.85
N ASN A 235 -12.38 -11.71 -15.54
CA ASN A 235 -11.27 -11.69 -16.48
C ASN A 235 -10.91 -13.09 -17.04
N ASN A 236 -11.72 -14.12 -16.75
CA ASN A 236 -11.46 -15.52 -17.15
C ASN A 236 -10.10 -16.05 -16.68
N ILE A 237 -9.65 -15.64 -15.48
CA ILE A 237 -8.39 -16.05 -14.87
C ILE A 237 -8.65 -17.18 -13.88
N LYS A 238 -7.86 -18.26 -13.98
CA LYS A 238 -7.84 -19.36 -12.99
C LYS A 238 -6.76 -19.10 -11.92
N VAL A 239 -6.89 -19.75 -10.77
CA VAL A 239 -5.90 -19.65 -9.66
C VAL A 239 -4.49 -20.03 -10.14
N ASN A 240 -4.38 -21.03 -11.00
CA ASN A 240 -3.09 -21.50 -11.50
C ASN A 240 -2.39 -20.47 -12.42
N ASP A 241 -3.15 -19.59 -13.05
CA ASP A 241 -2.61 -18.56 -13.96
C ASP A 241 -1.92 -17.43 -13.18
N ILE A 242 -2.26 -17.25 -11.89
CA ILE A 242 -1.64 -16.24 -11.03
C ILE A 242 -0.24 -16.73 -10.68
N ASP A 243 0.78 -15.93 -11.02
CA ASP A 243 2.16 -16.19 -10.64
C ASP A 243 2.44 -15.72 -9.22
N TRP A 244 1.99 -14.50 -8.88
CA TRP A 244 2.25 -13.88 -7.60
C TRP A 244 1.03 -13.17 -7.02
N VAL A 245 0.91 -13.21 -5.70
CA VAL A 245 -0.03 -12.39 -4.94
C VAL A 245 0.74 -11.47 -4.03
N ILE A 246 0.47 -10.18 -4.11
CA ILE A 246 1.02 -9.15 -3.21
C ILE A 246 -0.14 -8.62 -2.37
N PRO A 247 -0.42 -9.19 -1.21
CA PRO A 247 -1.44 -8.69 -0.31
C PRO A 247 -0.93 -7.44 0.45
N HIS A 248 -1.86 -6.60 0.86
CA HIS A 248 -1.60 -5.67 1.96
C HIS A 248 -1.05 -6.45 3.16
N GLN A 249 0.05 -5.98 3.72
CA GLN A 249 0.79 -6.64 4.81
C GLN A 249 0.13 -6.34 6.18
N ALA A 250 -1.15 -6.68 6.32
CA ALA A 250 -1.90 -6.40 7.54
C ALA A 250 -1.51 -7.30 8.72
N ASN A 251 -1.53 -8.59 8.46
CA ASN A 251 -1.28 -9.66 9.44
C ASN A 251 -1.08 -10.98 8.68
N LYS A 252 -0.05 -11.74 9.03
CA LYS A 252 0.27 -13.02 8.38
C LYS A 252 -0.93 -13.98 8.38
N ARG A 253 -1.69 -14.04 9.47
CA ARG A 253 -2.87 -14.92 9.60
C ARG A 253 -3.99 -14.58 8.62
N ILE A 254 -4.22 -13.29 8.33
CA ILE A 254 -5.20 -12.85 7.31
C ILE A 254 -4.74 -13.30 5.93
N MET A 255 -3.46 -13.08 5.61
CA MET A 255 -2.89 -13.44 4.32
C MET A 255 -2.94 -14.95 4.08
N ASP A 256 -2.50 -15.75 5.06
CA ASP A 256 -2.50 -17.22 4.99
C ASP A 256 -3.93 -17.78 4.84
N LEU A 257 -4.89 -17.28 5.64
CA LEU A 257 -6.26 -17.78 5.58
C LEU A 257 -6.97 -17.40 4.28
N THR A 258 -6.71 -16.19 3.77
CA THR A 258 -7.23 -15.76 2.46
C THR A 258 -6.68 -16.63 1.34
N ALA A 259 -5.37 -16.87 1.33
CA ALA A 259 -4.71 -17.74 0.36
C ALA A 259 -5.27 -19.19 0.41
N LYS A 260 -5.42 -19.74 1.63
CA LYS A 260 -6.01 -21.08 1.84
C LYS A 260 -7.42 -21.18 1.26
N LYS A 261 -8.29 -20.19 1.55
CA LYS A 261 -9.68 -20.17 1.02
C LYS A 261 -9.76 -19.99 -0.49
N LEU A 262 -8.74 -19.41 -1.11
CA LEU A 262 -8.61 -19.25 -2.55
C LEU A 262 -7.84 -20.39 -3.21
N GLN A 263 -7.32 -21.35 -2.44
CA GLN A 263 -6.46 -22.44 -2.90
C GLN A 263 -5.19 -21.94 -3.62
N ILE A 264 -4.69 -20.76 -3.21
CA ILE A 264 -3.44 -20.20 -3.72
C ILE A 264 -2.27 -20.77 -2.93
N PRO A 265 -1.27 -21.41 -3.57
CA PRO A 265 -0.11 -21.95 -2.89
C PRO A 265 0.66 -20.85 -2.14
N SER A 266 1.08 -21.13 -0.91
CA SER A 266 1.81 -20.15 -0.06
C SER A 266 3.08 -19.61 -0.72
N LYS A 267 3.77 -20.41 -1.52
CA LYS A 267 4.96 -20.00 -2.27
C LYS A 267 4.70 -18.88 -3.30
N LYS A 268 3.45 -18.65 -3.68
CA LYS A 268 3.03 -17.56 -4.58
C LYS A 268 2.69 -16.26 -3.83
N ILE A 269 2.68 -16.26 -2.49
CA ILE A 269 2.35 -15.09 -1.67
C ILE A 269 3.63 -14.36 -1.29
N LEU A 270 3.79 -13.12 -1.75
CA LEU A 270 4.90 -12.27 -1.40
C LEU A 270 4.63 -11.57 -0.07
N MET A 271 5.49 -11.80 0.90
CA MET A 271 5.36 -11.24 2.24
C MET A 271 6.64 -10.51 2.66
N THR A 272 6.47 -9.29 3.16
CA THR A 272 7.54 -8.49 3.77
C THR A 272 7.20 -8.08 5.20
N ILE A 273 6.04 -8.52 5.69
CA ILE A 273 5.49 -8.16 7.00
C ILE A 273 6.44 -8.44 8.15
N GLU A 274 7.25 -9.49 8.06
CA GLU A 274 8.23 -9.85 9.09
C GLU A 274 9.19 -8.72 9.42
N ASN A 275 9.64 -7.98 8.40
CA ASN A 275 10.66 -6.96 8.50
C ASN A 275 10.12 -5.53 8.34
N HIS A 276 8.97 -5.34 7.72
CA HIS A 276 8.39 -4.01 7.47
C HIS A 276 7.20 -3.72 8.38
N ALA A 277 6.59 -4.74 9.02
CA ALA A 277 5.31 -4.66 9.71
C ALA A 277 4.18 -4.17 8.77
N ASN A 278 3.08 -3.68 9.33
CA ASN A 278 1.98 -3.10 8.59
C ASN A 278 2.26 -1.62 8.34
N THR A 279 2.63 -1.26 7.12
CA THR A 279 2.85 0.12 6.68
C THR A 279 1.65 0.69 5.93
N SER A 280 0.44 0.21 6.23
CA SER A 280 -0.83 0.68 5.64
C SER A 280 -0.80 0.76 4.11
N SER A 281 -1.07 1.92 3.51
CA SER A 281 -1.08 2.11 2.05
C SER A 281 0.27 1.84 1.38
N ALA A 282 1.38 1.98 2.09
CA ALA A 282 2.72 1.76 1.56
C ALA A 282 3.07 0.27 1.41
N SER A 283 2.35 -0.64 2.07
CA SER A 283 2.75 -2.05 2.18
C SER A 283 2.83 -2.80 0.84
N ILE A 284 1.87 -2.59 -0.05
CA ILE A 284 1.86 -3.21 -1.39
C ILE A 284 3.02 -2.70 -2.25
N PRO A 285 3.20 -1.38 -2.46
CA PRO A 285 4.29 -0.91 -3.31
C PRO A 285 5.67 -1.17 -2.71
N LEU A 286 5.82 -1.21 -1.38
CA LEU A 286 7.05 -1.67 -0.71
C LEU A 286 7.36 -3.13 -1.04
N THR A 287 6.37 -4.02 -0.93
CA THR A 287 6.52 -5.45 -1.23
C THR A 287 6.80 -5.68 -2.72
N LEU A 288 6.13 -4.92 -3.59
CA LEU A 288 6.36 -4.98 -5.04
C LEU A 288 7.80 -4.58 -5.38
N ASP A 289 8.30 -3.45 -4.86
CA ASP A 289 9.66 -2.99 -5.11
C ASP A 289 10.71 -3.97 -4.55
N PHE A 290 10.46 -4.51 -3.36
CA PHE A 290 11.29 -5.58 -2.78
C PHE A 290 11.39 -6.78 -3.72
N ALA A 291 10.26 -7.30 -4.20
CA ALA A 291 10.24 -8.48 -5.07
C ALA A 291 10.90 -8.22 -6.44
N LEU A 292 10.72 -7.02 -6.99
CA LEU A 292 11.38 -6.60 -8.22
C LEU A 292 12.89 -6.45 -8.05
N SER A 293 13.34 -5.82 -6.97
CA SER A 293 14.77 -5.67 -6.65
C SER A 293 15.49 -7.01 -6.44
N LYS A 294 14.78 -8.00 -5.90
CA LYS A 294 15.25 -9.38 -5.73
C LYS A 294 15.08 -10.24 -6.97
N LYS A 295 14.58 -9.68 -8.08
CA LYS A 295 14.31 -10.40 -9.35
C LYS A 295 13.37 -11.61 -9.19
N MET A 296 12.51 -11.60 -8.17
CA MET A 296 11.50 -12.63 -7.93
C MET A 296 10.40 -12.56 -8.99
N ILE A 297 9.96 -11.33 -9.33
CA ILE A 297 8.97 -11.07 -10.37
C ILE A 297 9.67 -10.86 -11.71
N LYS A 298 9.15 -11.54 -12.75
CA LYS A 298 9.64 -11.47 -14.12
C LYS A 298 8.60 -10.83 -15.03
N ARG A 299 9.03 -10.31 -16.18
CA ARG A 299 8.11 -9.80 -17.22
C ARG A 299 7.15 -10.89 -17.70
N ASN A 300 5.94 -10.49 -18.05
CA ASN A 300 4.81 -11.32 -18.46
C ASN A 300 4.15 -12.15 -17.34
N GLN A 301 4.60 -12.07 -16.11
CA GLN A 301 3.94 -12.73 -14.97
C GLN A 301 2.68 -11.99 -14.54
N LEU A 302 1.67 -12.78 -14.14
CA LEU A 302 0.39 -12.29 -13.64
C LEU A 302 0.44 -12.09 -12.14
N ILE A 303 0.16 -10.86 -11.71
CA ILE A 303 0.23 -10.44 -10.32
C ILE A 303 -1.15 -9.99 -9.84
N LEU A 304 -1.57 -10.50 -8.70
CA LEU A 304 -2.76 -10.06 -7.99
C LEU A 304 -2.36 -9.20 -6.79
N LEU A 305 -2.76 -7.93 -6.80
CA LEU A 305 -2.69 -7.04 -5.64
C LEU A 305 -4.01 -7.08 -4.89
N GLN A 306 -3.99 -7.02 -3.56
CA GLN A 306 -5.22 -6.98 -2.77
C GLN A 306 -5.02 -6.24 -1.45
N ALA A 307 -6.03 -5.48 -1.02
CA ALA A 307 -6.02 -4.77 0.25
C ALA A 307 -7.42 -4.65 0.86
N ILE A 308 -7.44 -4.45 2.17
CA ILE A 308 -8.59 -3.99 2.94
C ILE A 308 -8.10 -3.01 4.01
N GLY A 309 -8.89 -2.00 4.30
CA GLY A 309 -8.56 -0.95 5.25
C GLY A 309 -9.78 -0.38 5.95
N GLY A 310 -9.53 0.60 6.81
CA GLY A 310 -10.58 1.34 7.50
C GLY A 310 -11.65 1.90 6.56
N GLY A 311 -12.87 1.98 7.06
CA GLY A 311 -14.02 2.49 6.35
C GLY A 311 -15.25 1.57 6.36
N LEU A 312 -15.29 0.27 6.15
CA LEU A 312 -14.22 -0.47 5.52
C LEU A 312 -14.13 -0.16 4.04
N THR A 313 -12.93 -0.12 3.54
CA THR A 313 -12.61 -0.09 2.11
C THR A 313 -11.87 -1.35 1.71
N TRP A 314 -12.08 -1.89 0.52
CA TRP A 314 -11.29 -3.01 0.00
C TRP A 314 -11.20 -2.97 -1.51
N GLY A 315 -10.16 -3.59 -2.02
CA GLY A 315 -9.92 -3.64 -3.45
C GLY A 315 -8.93 -4.72 -3.86
N CYS A 316 -8.96 -5.05 -5.13
CA CYS A 316 -7.93 -5.86 -5.77
C CYS A 316 -7.62 -5.34 -7.17
N SER A 317 -6.39 -5.53 -7.61
CA SER A 317 -5.96 -5.23 -8.98
C SER A 317 -5.24 -6.42 -9.56
N LEU A 318 -5.59 -6.76 -10.78
CA LEU A 318 -4.93 -7.79 -11.57
C LEU A 318 -4.07 -7.10 -12.63
N LEU A 319 -2.80 -7.43 -12.67
CA LEU A 319 -1.86 -6.84 -13.61
C LEU A 319 -0.91 -7.88 -14.18
N LYS A 320 -0.48 -7.65 -15.40
CA LYS A 320 0.59 -8.37 -16.07
C LYS A 320 1.83 -7.50 -16.05
N PHE A 321 2.91 -8.00 -15.43
CA PHE A 321 4.13 -7.20 -15.23
C PHE A 321 5.04 -7.23 -16.46
#